data_5ddbcb44cfa9b3ac083eeacf4b3429ae
#
_entry.id   5ddbcb44cfa9b3ac083eeacf4b3429ae
#
_cell.length_a   1.000
_cell.length_b   1.000
_cell.length_c   1.000
_cell.angle_alpha   90.00
_cell.angle_beta   90.00
_cell.angle_gamma   90.00
#
_symmetry.space_group_name_H-M   'P 1'
#
loop_
_entity.id
_entity.type
_entity.pdbx_description
1 polymer ?
#
loop_
_entity_poly.entity_id
_entity_poly.type
_entity_poly.pdbx_seq_one_letter_code
_entity_poly.pdbx_strand_id
1 'polypeptide(L)'
;MTPSRARGVAIAGALAVAWVVFALLLSRTSVPDDLALPKVDVGAVFGAELVARAERYRRFLYVDWVLAEAALLVTLAVYAKRGARLARESAAGPIGTGMLLGMTGLGLAWVVRLPFSVAALWWQRRHGLSSRGYVDILVNGWLALAGTFVALSLALLVLMALARRLGSWWWLPGSLVLAFVAAALVLVQPYLTSGLEPVGSPRVERAYERFRGAQGVGHVPLRVQRVGGDTTLANAYAFGIGPSRRVVLWDTLLDGRFTPRQVDVVLAHELGHHSSDHIPKAIGWFTLFALPGAFLLMLATRGRGGMGEPAAIPLALLVVAVLQLAATPAQNLVSRRMEAEADWKALQTTHDPTAARGLFRELAATSLGDPNPPWWTQPLFGTHPTLADRVAMADAWAARRS
;
A
#
# COMPACT_ATOMS: atom_id res chain seq x y z
N MET A 1 6.11 5.46 -44.05
CA MET A 1 6.80 5.04 -42.80
C MET A 1 8.00 4.22 -43.16
N THR A 2 9.18 4.50 -42.60
CA THR A 2 10.36 3.65 -42.77
C THR A 2 10.12 2.27 -42.10
N PRO A 3 10.69 1.16 -42.61
CA PRO A 3 10.50 -0.18 -42.04
C PRO A 3 10.82 -0.27 -40.52
N SER A 4 11.76 0.54 -40.04
CA SER A 4 12.12 0.62 -38.62
C SER A 4 11.02 1.29 -37.75
N ARG A 5 10.35 2.32 -38.26
CA ARG A 5 9.20 2.97 -37.59
C ARG A 5 7.98 2.05 -37.53
N ALA A 6 7.73 1.28 -38.62
CA ALA A 6 6.63 0.31 -38.66
C ALA A 6 6.81 -0.79 -37.59
N ARG A 7 8.05 -1.35 -37.49
CA ARG A 7 8.38 -2.33 -36.45
C ARG A 7 8.24 -1.75 -35.04
N GLY A 8 8.70 -0.53 -34.78
CA GLY A 8 8.55 0.13 -33.48
C GLY A 8 7.08 0.33 -33.07
N VAL A 9 6.22 0.73 -34.00
CA VAL A 9 4.78 0.88 -33.76
C VAL A 9 4.12 -0.48 -33.49
N ALA A 10 4.49 -1.53 -34.22
CA ALA A 10 3.97 -2.88 -34.01
C ALA A 10 4.34 -3.43 -32.62
N ILE A 11 5.58 -3.25 -32.18
CA ILE A 11 6.05 -3.66 -30.85
C ILE A 11 5.32 -2.89 -29.76
N ALA A 12 5.18 -1.56 -29.90
CA ALA A 12 4.44 -0.74 -28.93
C ALA A 12 2.97 -1.14 -28.84
N GLY A 13 2.33 -1.42 -29.98
CA GLY A 13 0.97 -1.94 -30.05
C GLY A 13 0.83 -3.30 -29.34
N ALA A 14 1.74 -4.23 -29.60
CA ALA A 14 1.74 -5.55 -28.94
C ALA A 14 1.92 -5.44 -27.42
N LEU A 15 2.82 -4.57 -26.95
CA LEU A 15 3.03 -4.32 -25.52
C LEU A 15 1.78 -3.68 -24.89
N ALA A 16 1.14 -2.74 -25.57
CA ALA A 16 -0.10 -2.12 -25.07
C ALA A 16 -1.25 -3.14 -24.97
N VAL A 17 -1.42 -4.00 -25.98
CA VAL A 17 -2.42 -5.09 -25.95
C VAL A 17 -2.10 -6.06 -24.81
N ALA A 18 -0.86 -6.50 -24.67
CA ALA A 18 -0.46 -7.38 -23.58
C ALA A 18 -0.74 -6.72 -22.21
N TRP A 19 -0.41 -5.43 -22.04
CA TRP A 19 -0.68 -4.68 -20.82
C TRP A 19 -2.18 -4.67 -20.49
N VAL A 20 -3.04 -4.38 -21.47
CA VAL A 20 -4.51 -4.39 -21.28
C VAL A 20 -5.02 -5.77 -20.92
N VAL A 21 -4.56 -6.82 -21.61
CA VAL A 21 -4.95 -8.22 -21.31
C VAL A 21 -4.56 -8.61 -19.90
N PHE A 22 -3.33 -8.30 -19.47
CA PHE A 22 -2.89 -8.57 -18.10
C PHE A 22 -3.68 -7.76 -17.07
N ALA A 23 -3.98 -6.49 -17.34
CA ALA A 23 -4.82 -5.67 -16.46
C ALA A 23 -6.22 -6.27 -16.29
N LEU A 24 -6.84 -6.73 -17.39
CA LEU A 24 -8.15 -7.40 -17.34
C LEU A 24 -8.10 -8.72 -16.56
N LEU A 25 -7.05 -9.52 -16.72
CA LEU A 25 -6.87 -10.75 -15.96
C LEU A 25 -6.71 -10.50 -14.45
N LEU A 26 -5.89 -9.52 -14.08
CA LEU A 26 -5.65 -9.14 -12.69
C LEU A 26 -6.87 -8.46 -12.04
N SER A 27 -7.75 -7.84 -12.83
CA SER A 27 -8.95 -7.18 -12.34
C SER A 27 -10.12 -8.11 -12.05
N ARG A 28 -10.01 -9.41 -12.36
CA ARG A 28 -11.05 -10.39 -12.08
C ARG A 28 -11.32 -10.51 -10.59
N THR A 29 -12.61 -10.53 -10.23
CA THR A 29 -13.09 -10.61 -8.86
C THR A 29 -14.22 -11.62 -8.75
N SER A 30 -14.45 -12.15 -7.54
CA SER A 30 -15.58 -13.02 -7.22
C SER A 30 -16.82 -12.24 -6.73
N VAL A 31 -16.71 -10.91 -6.59
CA VAL A 31 -17.88 -10.07 -6.28
C VAL A 31 -18.81 -10.06 -7.49
N PRO A 32 -20.12 -10.36 -7.34
CA PRO A 32 -21.05 -10.34 -8.45
C PRO A 32 -21.15 -8.97 -9.10
N ASP A 33 -21.12 -8.93 -10.44
CA ASP A 33 -21.19 -7.67 -11.21
C ASP A 33 -22.55 -6.97 -11.04
N ASP A 34 -23.61 -7.73 -10.72
CA ASP A 34 -24.98 -7.25 -10.48
C ASP A 34 -25.24 -6.89 -9.02
N LEU A 35 -24.23 -6.85 -8.16
CA LEU A 35 -24.39 -6.51 -6.75
C LEU A 35 -24.71 -5.03 -6.58
N ALA A 36 -25.98 -4.71 -6.38
CA ALA A 36 -26.41 -3.36 -6.03
C ALA A 36 -26.24 -3.13 -4.53
N LEU A 37 -25.46 -2.13 -4.17
CA LEU A 37 -25.27 -1.74 -2.77
C LEU A 37 -26.41 -0.78 -2.34
N PRO A 38 -27.18 -1.11 -1.28
CA PRO A 38 -28.20 -0.21 -0.76
C PRO A 38 -27.56 1.05 -0.16
N LYS A 39 -28.32 2.16 -0.18
CA LYS A 39 -27.89 3.38 0.51
C LYS A 39 -27.97 3.15 2.02
N VAL A 40 -26.87 3.46 2.71
CA VAL A 40 -26.78 3.38 4.16
C VAL A 40 -27.06 4.75 4.77
N ASP A 41 -27.95 4.82 5.73
CA ASP A 41 -28.07 5.98 6.60
C ASP A 41 -26.90 5.97 7.59
N VAL A 42 -25.87 6.75 7.26
CA VAL A 42 -24.62 6.80 8.02
C VAL A 42 -24.85 7.29 9.46
N GLY A 43 -25.77 8.27 9.65
CA GLY A 43 -26.12 8.77 10.97
C GLY A 43 -26.79 7.72 11.84
N ALA A 44 -27.74 6.98 11.28
CA ALA A 44 -28.42 5.91 11.99
C ALA A 44 -27.51 4.70 12.30
N VAL A 45 -26.59 4.36 11.39
CA VAL A 45 -25.72 3.19 11.56
C VAL A 45 -24.55 3.48 12.50
N PHE A 46 -23.87 4.60 12.33
CA PHE A 46 -22.63 4.91 13.05
C PHE A 46 -22.83 5.91 14.21
N GLY A 47 -23.94 6.64 14.22
CA GLY A 47 -24.21 7.71 15.17
C GLY A 47 -23.64 9.06 14.71
N ALA A 48 -24.47 10.10 14.73
CA ALA A 48 -24.10 11.42 14.21
C ALA A 48 -22.90 12.05 14.95
N GLU A 49 -22.75 11.80 16.24
CA GLU A 49 -21.64 12.31 17.04
C GLU A 49 -20.31 11.68 16.62
N LEU A 50 -20.27 10.35 16.44
CA LEU A 50 -19.08 9.64 15.97
C LEU A 50 -18.66 10.13 14.57
N VAL A 51 -19.62 10.26 13.65
CA VAL A 51 -19.38 10.75 12.29
C VAL A 51 -18.74 12.14 12.33
N ALA A 52 -19.34 13.10 13.05
CA ALA A 52 -18.80 14.45 13.16
C ALA A 52 -17.42 14.50 13.83
N ARG A 53 -17.15 13.61 14.80
CA ARG A 53 -15.83 13.48 15.44
C ARG A 53 -14.79 12.88 14.47
N ALA A 54 -15.16 11.87 13.70
CA ALA A 54 -14.31 11.23 12.71
C ALA A 54 -13.96 12.20 11.56
N GLU A 55 -14.93 12.97 11.05
CA GLU A 55 -14.71 14.00 10.04
C GLU A 55 -13.70 15.07 10.51
N ARG A 56 -13.87 15.59 11.74
CA ARG A 56 -12.90 16.57 12.29
C ARG A 56 -11.51 15.99 12.43
N TYR A 57 -11.41 14.73 12.90
CA TYR A 57 -10.15 14.03 13.04
C TYR A 57 -9.46 13.85 11.68
N ARG A 58 -10.18 13.38 10.68
CA ARG A 58 -9.65 13.13 9.34
C ARG A 58 -9.28 14.39 8.58
N ARG A 59 -10.04 15.48 8.76
CA ARG A 59 -9.73 16.76 8.10
C ARG A 59 -8.32 17.25 8.42
N PHE A 60 -7.89 17.17 9.69
CA PHE A 60 -6.53 17.52 10.05
C PHE A 60 -5.49 16.68 9.30
N LEU A 61 -5.67 15.37 9.26
CA LEU A 61 -4.73 14.46 8.59
C LEU A 61 -4.68 14.68 7.08
N TYR A 62 -5.80 15.06 6.45
CA TYR A 62 -5.80 15.40 5.02
C TYR A 62 -5.02 16.67 4.75
N VAL A 63 -5.18 17.71 5.56
CA VAL A 63 -4.42 18.97 5.43
C VAL A 63 -2.93 18.71 5.67
N ASP A 64 -2.60 17.99 6.73
CA ASP A 64 -1.22 17.62 7.07
C ASP A 64 -0.54 16.89 5.90
N TRP A 65 -1.23 15.91 5.31
CA TRP A 65 -0.72 15.17 4.16
C TRP A 65 -0.51 16.05 2.93
N VAL A 66 -1.48 16.92 2.59
CA VAL A 66 -1.36 17.83 1.44
C VAL A 66 -0.14 18.74 1.59
N LEU A 67 0.05 19.29 2.79
CA LEU A 67 1.20 20.13 3.09
C LEU A 67 2.52 19.35 3.03
N ALA A 68 2.54 18.12 3.56
CA ALA A 68 3.70 17.24 3.50
C ALA A 68 4.11 16.90 2.07
N GLU A 69 3.13 16.53 1.20
CA GLU A 69 3.41 16.25 -0.21
C GLU A 69 3.85 17.50 -0.98
N ALA A 70 3.22 18.64 -0.73
CA ALA A 70 3.65 19.90 -1.34
C ALA A 70 5.09 20.26 -0.93
N ALA A 71 5.43 20.16 0.35
CA ALA A 71 6.78 20.41 0.87
C ALA A 71 7.80 19.43 0.25
N LEU A 72 7.45 18.15 0.15
CA LEU A 72 8.29 17.14 -0.50
C LEU A 72 8.55 17.48 -1.96
N LEU A 73 7.50 17.75 -2.75
CA LEU A 73 7.65 18.05 -4.18
C LEU A 73 8.46 19.33 -4.41
N VAL A 74 8.24 20.38 -3.61
CA VAL A 74 9.05 21.61 -3.67
C VAL A 74 10.52 21.31 -3.36
N THR A 75 10.80 20.55 -2.31
CA THR A 75 12.16 20.18 -1.91
C THR A 75 12.84 19.36 -3.00
N LEU A 76 12.17 18.35 -3.55
CA LEU A 76 12.73 17.55 -4.64
C LEU A 76 12.90 18.37 -5.93
N ALA A 77 12.03 19.35 -6.21
CA ALA A 77 12.19 20.24 -7.35
C ALA A 77 13.42 21.15 -7.19
N VAL A 78 13.64 21.69 -6.00
CA VAL A 78 14.86 22.46 -5.68
C VAL A 78 16.09 21.56 -5.78
N TYR A 79 16.01 20.35 -5.22
CA TYR A 79 17.08 19.36 -5.30
C TYR A 79 17.37 18.93 -6.75
N ALA A 80 16.33 18.74 -7.57
CA ALA A 80 16.49 18.45 -8.99
C ALA A 80 17.25 19.58 -9.75
N LYS A 81 17.03 20.84 -9.39
CA LYS A 81 17.73 21.97 -10.02
C LYS A 81 19.17 22.13 -9.55
N ARG A 82 19.45 21.92 -8.26
CA ARG A 82 20.75 22.22 -7.63
C ARG A 82 21.65 21.00 -7.45
N GLY A 83 21.08 19.84 -7.17
CA GLY A 83 21.80 18.60 -6.82
C GLY A 83 22.71 18.06 -7.93
N ALA A 84 22.43 18.37 -9.19
CA ALA A 84 23.29 17.99 -10.30
C ALA A 84 24.70 18.62 -10.22
N ARG A 85 24.87 19.73 -9.52
CA ARG A 85 26.19 20.35 -9.31
C ARG A 85 27.08 19.50 -8.42
N LEU A 86 26.50 18.83 -7.41
CA LEU A 86 27.22 17.95 -6.48
C LEU A 86 27.82 16.72 -7.20
N ALA A 87 27.25 16.33 -8.36
CA ALA A 87 27.77 15.23 -9.15
C ALA A 87 29.17 15.49 -9.72
N ARG A 88 29.55 16.76 -9.92
CA ARG A 88 30.82 17.17 -10.50
C ARG A 88 31.99 17.11 -9.52
N GLU A 89 31.69 17.12 -8.23
CA GLU A 89 32.68 17.22 -7.15
C GLU A 89 32.97 15.84 -6.51
N SER A 90 32.30 14.79 -6.93
CA SER A 90 32.44 13.47 -6.32
C SER A 90 33.51 12.61 -6.99
N ALA A 91 34.39 12.03 -6.18
CA ALA A 91 35.43 11.07 -6.60
C ALA A 91 34.92 9.61 -6.63
N ALA A 92 33.63 9.34 -6.31
CA ALA A 92 33.10 7.98 -6.14
C ALA A 92 32.78 7.25 -7.46
N GLY A 93 33.11 7.82 -8.59
CA GLY A 93 32.71 7.34 -9.90
C GLY A 93 31.20 7.54 -10.17
N PRO A 94 30.71 7.29 -11.39
CA PRO A 94 29.35 7.66 -11.75
C PRO A 94 28.27 6.96 -10.93
N ILE A 95 28.38 5.64 -10.71
CA ILE A 95 27.38 4.88 -9.97
C ILE A 95 27.42 5.24 -8.49
N GLY A 96 28.60 5.26 -7.87
CA GLY A 96 28.77 5.65 -6.47
C GLY A 96 28.26 7.07 -6.21
N THR A 97 28.55 8.02 -7.09
CA THR A 97 28.00 9.38 -7.02
C THR A 97 26.48 9.39 -7.15
N GLY A 98 25.90 8.60 -8.04
CA GLY A 98 24.47 8.45 -8.18
C GLY A 98 23.81 7.90 -6.90
N MET A 99 24.43 6.89 -6.27
CA MET A 99 23.97 6.34 -4.98
C MET A 99 24.01 7.41 -3.87
N LEU A 100 25.11 8.18 -3.75
CA LEU A 100 25.23 9.27 -2.78
C LEU A 100 24.16 10.35 -2.99
N LEU A 101 23.91 10.75 -4.24
CA LEU A 101 22.83 11.70 -4.56
C LEU A 101 21.45 11.11 -4.25
N GLY A 102 21.23 9.83 -4.49
CA GLY A 102 19.99 9.13 -4.11
C GLY A 102 19.78 9.15 -2.60
N MET A 103 20.80 8.80 -1.83
CA MET A 103 20.77 8.84 -0.36
C MET A 103 20.52 10.25 0.18
N THR A 104 21.18 11.27 -0.40
CA THR A 104 20.96 12.69 -0.04
C THR A 104 19.51 13.08 -0.30
N GLY A 105 18.95 12.74 -1.46
CA GLY A 105 17.57 13.04 -1.79
C GLY A 105 16.57 12.33 -0.88
N LEU A 106 16.82 11.07 -0.50
CA LEU A 106 16.01 10.33 0.46
C LEU A 106 16.10 10.94 1.88
N GLY A 107 17.30 11.35 2.29
CA GLY A 107 17.49 12.07 3.57
C GLY A 107 16.74 13.39 3.61
N LEU A 108 16.78 14.19 2.52
CA LEU A 108 16.00 15.41 2.39
C LEU A 108 14.50 15.14 2.46
N ALA A 109 14.01 14.09 1.77
CA ALA A 109 12.61 13.70 1.80
C ALA A 109 12.16 13.31 3.22
N TRP A 110 13.01 12.59 3.96
CA TRP A 110 12.74 12.21 5.35
C TRP A 110 12.68 13.43 6.27
N VAL A 111 13.70 14.32 6.21
CA VAL A 111 13.76 15.51 7.05
C VAL A 111 12.55 16.42 6.82
N VAL A 112 12.17 16.63 5.57
CA VAL A 112 11.02 17.48 5.21
C VAL A 112 9.69 16.90 5.69
N ARG A 113 9.53 15.58 5.69
CA ARG A 113 8.31 14.92 6.19
C ARG A 113 8.25 14.81 7.71
N LEU A 114 9.37 14.95 8.40
CA LEU A 114 9.46 14.76 9.85
C LEU A 114 8.50 15.66 10.66
N PRO A 115 8.39 17.00 10.40
CA PRO A 115 7.45 17.86 11.12
C PRO A 115 6.00 17.39 10.99
N PHE A 116 5.59 16.94 9.80
CA PHE A 116 4.25 16.43 9.52
C PHE A 116 4.00 15.09 10.24
N SER A 117 4.99 14.19 10.24
CA SER A 117 4.91 12.94 11.01
C SER A 117 4.74 13.20 12.51
N VAL A 118 5.44 14.19 13.05
CA VAL A 118 5.30 14.63 14.45
C VAL A 118 3.92 15.23 14.70
N ALA A 119 3.42 16.08 13.80
CA ALA A 119 2.08 16.66 13.89
C ALA A 119 0.98 15.60 13.84
N ALA A 120 1.10 14.62 12.94
CA ALA A 120 0.18 13.49 12.86
C ALA A 120 0.20 12.64 14.13
N LEU A 121 1.37 12.33 14.71
CA LEU A 121 1.46 11.62 15.99
C LEU A 121 0.86 12.43 17.14
N TRP A 122 1.17 13.73 17.23
CA TRP A 122 0.58 14.61 18.24
C TRP A 122 -0.96 14.55 18.15
N TRP A 123 -1.52 14.61 16.95
CA TRP A 123 -2.95 14.54 16.71
C TRP A 123 -3.56 13.20 17.10
N GLN A 124 -2.89 12.09 16.77
CA GLN A 124 -3.29 10.74 17.20
C GLN A 124 -3.29 10.59 18.73
N ARG A 125 -2.22 11.07 19.38
CA ARG A 125 -2.11 11.05 20.86
C ARG A 125 -3.21 11.87 21.53
N ARG A 126 -3.51 13.06 21.00
CA ARG A 126 -4.59 13.93 21.49
C ARG A 126 -5.96 13.25 21.42
N HIS A 127 -6.15 12.33 20.48
CA HIS A 127 -7.39 11.58 20.31
C HIS A 127 -7.36 10.19 20.96
N GLY A 128 -6.30 9.84 21.68
CA GLY A 128 -6.17 8.56 22.38
C GLY A 128 -5.93 7.36 21.47
N LEU A 129 -5.48 7.60 20.21
CA LEU A 129 -5.23 6.54 19.23
C LEU A 129 -3.80 6.02 19.23
N SER A 130 -2.88 6.73 19.86
CA SER A 130 -1.48 6.31 19.99
C SER A 130 -0.90 6.74 21.32
N SER A 131 -0.06 5.88 21.89
CA SER A 131 0.74 6.13 23.09
C SER A 131 2.24 6.29 22.78
N ARG A 132 2.64 6.10 21.50
CA ARG A 132 4.05 6.20 21.07
C ARG A 132 4.70 7.49 21.52
N GLY A 133 5.99 7.40 21.90
CA GLY A 133 6.82 8.56 22.18
C GLY A 133 7.24 9.31 20.92
N TYR A 134 7.52 10.61 21.04
CA TYR A 134 8.07 11.37 19.91
C TYR A 134 9.48 10.91 19.52
N VAL A 135 10.26 10.39 20.48
CA VAL A 135 11.58 9.81 20.22
C VAL A 135 11.48 8.58 19.34
N ASP A 136 10.40 7.80 19.47
CA ASP A 136 10.17 6.58 18.66
C ASP A 136 10.05 6.91 17.16
N ILE A 137 9.47 8.06 16.82
CA ILE A 137 9.44 8.53 15.40
C ILE A 137 10.86 8.72 14.88
N LEU A 138 11.75 9.31 15.69
CA LEU A 138 13.13 9.56 15.28
C LEU A 138 13.92 8.27 15.17
N VAL A 139 13.86 7.41 16.19
CA VAL A 139 14.65 6.17 16.25
C VAL A 139 14.13 5.15 15.22
N ASN A 140 12.85 4.84 15.25
CA ASN A 140 12.27 3.88 14.30
C ASN A 140 12.25 4.43 12.86
N GLY A 141 12.04 5.74 12.70
CA GLY A 141 12.14 6.41 11.41
C GLY A 141 13.56 6.37 10.85
N TRP A 142 14.59 6.52 11.69
CA TRP A 142 15.98 6.40 11.28
C TRP A 142 16.35 4.96 10.89
N LEU A 143 15.91 3.96 11.64
CA LEU A 143 16.13 2.56 11.30
C LEU A 143 15.42 2.18 9.98
N ALA A 144 14.19 2.62 9.79
CA ALA A 144 13.46 2.42 8.54
C ALA A 144 14.16 3.13 7.36
N LEU A 145 14.70 4.32 7.60
CA LEU A 145 15.48 5.07 6.61
C LEU A 145 16.75 4.31 6.21
N ALA A 146 17.45 3.68 7.15
CA ALA A 146 18.64 2.88 6.86
C ALA A 146 18.31 1.70 5.93
N GLY A 147 17.24 0.97 6.20
CA GLY A 147 16.74 -0.09 5.30
C GLY A 147 16.39 0.42 3.91
N THR A 148 15.72 1.58 3.84
CA THR A 148 15.37 2.23 2.58
C THR A 148 16.62 2.71 1.83
N PHE A 149 17.65 3.20 2.52
CA PHE A 149 18.95 3.55 1.92
C PHE A 149 19.61 2.36 1.23
N VAL A 150 19.64 1.21 1.91
CA VAL A 150 20.21 -0.01 1.33
C VAL A 150 19.42 -0.42 0.09
N ALA A 151 18.09 -0.48 0.17
CA ALA A 151 17.23 -0.86 -0.94
C ALA A 151 17.35 0.11 -2.13
N LEU A 152 17.32 1.43 -1.88
CA LEU A 152 17.52 2.45 -2.92
C LEU A 152 18.91 2.36 -3.55
N SER A 153 19.95 2.17 -2.74
CA SER A 153 21.33 2.07 -3.24
C SER A 153 21.50 0.86 -4.15
N LEU A 154 20.95 -0.30 -3.78
CA LEU A 154 20.95 -1.49 -4.63
C LEU A 154 20.14 -1.28 -5.91
N ALA A 155 18.96 -0.66 -5.82
CA ALA A 155 18.16 -0.33 -6.98
C ALA A 155 18.92 0.61 -7.95
N LEU A 156 19.54 1.68 -7.42
CA LEU A 156 20.33 2.62 -8.22
C LEU A 156 21.56 1.94 -8.84
N LEU A 157 22.27 1.09 -8.09
CA LEU A 157 23.38 0.31 -8.61
C LEU A 157 22.96 -0.47 -9.86
N VAL A 158 21.88 -1.23 -9.76
CA VAL A 158 21.40 -2.07 -10.85
C VAL A 158 20.86 -1.23 -12.01
N LEU A 159 19.98 -0.25 -11.73
CA LEU A 159 19.36 0.56 -12.79
C LEU A 159 20.37 1.44 -13.52
N MET A 160 21.32 2.05 -12.81
CA MET A 160 22.39 2.84 -13.44
C MET A 160 23.34 1.94 -14.28
N ALA A 161 23.69 0.75 -13.79
CA ALA A 161 24.51 -0.21 -14.55
C ALA A 161 23.77 -0.68 -15.82
N LEU A 162 22.47 -0.97 -15.73
CA LEU A 162 21.65 -1.30 -16.91
C LEU A 162 21.58 -0.13 -17.88
N ALA A 163 21.35 1.10 -17.37
CA ALA A 163 21.26 2.29 -18.21
C ALA A 163 22.58 2.61 -18.93
N ARG A 164 23.72 2.37 -18.29
CA ARG A 164 25.04 2.54 -18.90
C ARG A 164 25.34 1.50 -19.99
N ARG A 165 24.83 0.28 -19.82
CA ARG A 165 25.04 -0.81 -20.79
C ARG A 165 24.04 -0.80 -21.95
N LEU A 166 22.78 -0.49 -21.68
CA LEU A 166 21.66 -0.63 -22.62
C LEU A 166 21.16 0.72 -23.17
N GLY A 167 21.75 1.84 -22.72
CA GLY A 167 21.33 3.17 -23.14
C GLY A 167 19.84 3.41 -22.84
N SER A 168 19.08 3.85 -23.83
CA SER A 168 17.65 4.15 -23.66
C SER A 168 16.74 2.92 -23.50
N TRP A 169 17.25 1.70 -23.61
CA TRP A 169 16.47 0.46 -23.48
C TRP A 169 16.45 -0.11 -22.07
N TRP A 170 17.15 0.49 -21.12
CA TRP A 170 17.27 0.01 -19.73
C TRP A 170 15.90 -0.13 -19.00
N TRP A 171 14.90 0.66 -19.40
CA TRP A 171 13.61 0.71 -18.74
C TRP A 171 12.86 -0.63 -18.77
N LEU A 172 13.02 -1.40 -19.83
CA LEU A 172 12.36 -2.70 -19.96
C LEU A 172 12.96 -3.74 -18.99
N PRO A 173 14.26 -4.10 -19.04
CA PRO A 173 14.82 -5.01 -18.04
C PRO A 173 14.82 -4.37 -16.63
N GLY A 174 14.92 -3.05 -16.50
CA GLY A 174 14.85 -2.36 -15.21
C GLY A 174 13.50 -2.54 -14.52
N SER A 175 12.39 -2.47 -15.25
CA SER A 175 11.06 -2.73 -14.67
C SER A 175 10.89 -4.18 -14.23
N LEU A 176 11.46 -5.15 -14.95
CA LEU A 176 11.46 -6.56 -14.56
C LEU A 176 12.30 -6.80 -13.29
N VAL A 177 13.46 -6.13 -13.18
CA VAL A 177 14.27 -6.19 -11.96
C VAL A 177 13.51 -5.61 -10.77
N LEU A 178 12.82 -4.46 -10.94
CA LEU A 178 11.99 -3.89 -9.88
C LEU A 178 10.84 -4.83 -9.46
N ALA A 179 10.19 -5.49 -10.43
CA ALA A 179 9.16 -6.49 -10.16
C ALA A 179 9.71 -7.69 -9.38
N PHE A 180 10.89 -8.19 -9.78
CA PHE A 180 11.57 -9.28 -9.06
C PHE A 180 11.94 -8.88 -7.63
N VAL A 181 12.49 -7.68 -7.44
CA VAL A 181 12.83 -7.15 -6.10
C VAL A 181 11.58 -7.01 -5.25
N ALA A 182 10.47 -6.49 -5.80
CA ALA A 182 9.21 -6.40 -5.08
C ALA A 182 8.70 -7.79 -4.65
N ALA A 183 8.73 -8.78 -5.55
CA ALA A 183 8.34 -10.15 -5.21
C ALA A 183 9.25 -10.78 -4.15
N ALA A 184 10.57 -10.56 -4.26
CA ALA A 184 11.54 -11.04 -3.28
C ALA A 184 11.32 -10.40 -1.89
N LEU A 185 11.03 -9.10 -1.84
CA LEU A 185 10.72 -8.41 -0.59
C LEU A 185 9.44 -8.97 0.04
N VAL A 186 8.38 -9.19 -0.74
CA VAL A 186 7.13 -9.81 -0.25
C VAL A 186 7.37 -11.23 0.26
N LEU A 187 8.25 -12.00 -0.38
CA LEU A 187 8.62 -13.34 0.07
C LEU A 187 9.42 -13.32 1.39
N VAL A 188 10.35 -12.37 1.54
CA VAL A 188 11.29 -12.34 2.66
C VAL A 188 10.74 -11.60 3.87
N GLN A 189 9.93 -10.55 3.65
CA GLN A 189 9.38 -9.70 4.74
C GLN A 189 8.77 -10.48 5.91
N PRO A 190 7.97 -11.56 5.70
CA PRO A 190 7.39 -12.32 6.81
C PRO A 190 8.41 -12.97 7.74
N TYR A 191 9.62 -13.24 7.26
CA TYR A 191 10.71 -13.79 8.08
C TYR A 191 11.49 -12.70 8.83
N LEU A 192 11.44 -11.46 8.34
CA LEU A 192 12.07 -10.29 8.97
C LEU A 192 11.16 -9.61 10.00
N THR A 193 9.85 -9.90 9.97
CA THR A 193 8.89 -9.32 10.92
C THR A 193 9.08 -9.95 12.29
N SER A 194 9.54 -9.16 13.25
CA SER A 194 9.75 -9.58 14.64
C SER A 194 8.46 -9.46 15.48
N GLY A 195 8.46 -10.08 16.67
CA GLY A 195 7.36 -9.93 17.64
C GLY A 195 6.06 -10.64 17.23
N LEU A 196 6.13 -11.61 16.31
CA LEU A 196 5.00 -12.46 15.95
C LEU A 196 4.92 -13.65 16.89
N GLU A 197 3.84 -13.76 17.65
CA GLU A 197 3.58 -14.82 18.61
C GLU A 197 2.47 -15.78 18.12
N PRO A 198 2.41 -17.04 18.63
CA PRO A 198 1.24 -17.89 18.44
C PRO A 198 -0.02 -17.24 19.02
N VAL A 199 -1.17 -17.56 18.46
CA VAL A 199 -2.47 -17.12 19.00
C VAL A 199 -2.74 -17.93 20.28
N GLY A 200 -2.78 -17.30 21.43
CA GLY A 200 -3.06 -17.96 22.72
C GLY A 200 -4.54 -18.31 22.95
N SER A 201 -5.39 -18.29 21.93
CA SER A 201 -6.83 -18.56 22.04
C SER A 201 -7.24 -19.76 21.20
N PRO A 202 -7.53 -20.93 21.85
CA PRO A 202 -7.99 -22.12 21.12
C PRO A 202 -9.28 -21.92 20.35
N ARG A 203 -10.12 -20.96 20.76
CA ARG A 203 -11.35 -20.60 20.01
C ARG A 203 -10.99 -19.95 18.68
N VAL A 204 -10.09 -18.97 18.68
CA VAL A 204 -9.66 -18.25 17.48
C VAL A 204 -8.94 -19.21 16.52
N GLU A 205 -8.08 -20.08 17.02
CA GLU A 205 -7.40 -21.10 16.21
C GLU A 205 -8.39 -22.06 15.52
N ARG A 206 -9.36 -22.58 16.27
CA ARG A 206 -10.39 -23.48 15.68
C ARG A 206 -11.24 -22.77 14.64
N ALA A 207 -11.63 -21.53 14.87
CA ALA A 207 -12.37 -20.73 13.90
C ALA A 207 -11.55 -20.50 12.62
N TYR A 208 -10.29 -20.12 12.79
CA TYR A 208 -9.34 -19.91 11.68
C TYR A 208 -9.17 -21.17 10.82
N GLU A 209 -8.91 -22.33 11.43
CA GLU A 209 -8.74 -23.59 10.71
C GLU A 209 -10.01 -23.99 9.94
N ARG A 210 -11.20 -23.79 10.54
CA ARG A 210 -12.47 -24.02 9.86
C ARG A 210 -12.62 -23.12 8.63
N PHE A 211 -12.34 -21.82 8.76
CA PHE A 211 -12.46 -20.88 7.65
C PHE A 211 -11.41 -21.11 6.58
N ARG A 212 -10.20 -21.47 6.97
CA ARG A 212 -9.12 -21.85 6.07
C ARG A 212 -9.54 -23.04 5.19
N GLY A 213 -10.11 -24.07 5.80
CA GLY A 213 -10.66 -25.22 5.09
C GLY A 213 -11.81 -24.84 4.15
N ALA A 214 -12.75 -24.01 4.62
CA ALA A 214 -13.91 -23.56 3.84
C ALA A 214 -13.51 -22.72 2.61
N GLN A 215 -12.44 -21.94 2.69
CA GLN A 215 -11.92 -21.15 1.57
C GLN A 215 -10.90 -21.91 0.70
N GLY A 216 -10.62 -23.17 0.99
CA GLY A 216 -9.66 -23.99 0.22
C GLY A 216 -8.21 -23.48 0.33
N VAL A 217 -7.88 -22.70 1.38
CA VAL A 217 -6.54 -22.18 1.58
C VAL A 217 -5.66 -23.26 2.22
N GLY A 218 -4.51 -23.57 1.62
CA GLY A 218 -3.53 -24.48 2.19
C GLY A 218 -2.99 -24.00 3.54
N HIS A 219 -1.97 -24.65 4.06
CA HIS A 219 -1.42 -24.26 5.36
C HIS A 219 -0.87 -22.83 5.33
N VAL A 220 -1.49 -21.94 6.12
CA VAL A 220 -1.08 -20.54 6.35
C VAL A 220 -1.08 -20.33 7.85
N PRO A 221 0.07 -20.05 8.49
CA PRO A 221 0.13 -19.81 9.92
C PRO A 221 -0.61 -18.54 10.33
N LEU A 222 -1.37 -18.62 11.44
CA LEU A 222 -1.94 -17.48 12.13
C LEU A 222 -0.99 -17.02 13.23
N ARG A 223 -0.76 -15.72 13.34
CA ARG A 223 0.10 -15.09 14.34
C ARG A 223 -0.59 -13.89 14.98
N VAL A 224 -0.11 -13.48 16.14
CA VAL A 224 -0.50 -12.25 16.84
C VAL A 224 0.71 -11.34 16.94
N GLN A 225 0.53 -10.07 16.67
CA GLN A 225 1.51 -9.01 16.89
C GLN A 225 1.05 -8.14 18.05
N ARG A 226 1.92 -7.97 19.05
CA ARG A 226 1.64 -7.13 20.22
C ARG A 226 1.89 -5.66 19.86
N VAL A 227 0.84 -4.87 19.82
CA VAL A 227 0.86 -3.44 19.52
C VAL A 227 0.09 -2.60 20.53
N GLY A 228 -0.65 -3.23 21.45
CA GLY A 228 -1.53 -2.53 22.40
C GLY A 228 -0.80 -1.56 23.34
N GLY A 229 0.52 -1.72 23.52
CA GLY A 229 1.37 -0.74 24.20
C GLY A 229 1.60 0.56 23.43
N ASP A 230 1.45 0.53 22.11
CA ASP A 230 1.77 1.65 21.20
C ASP A 230 0.54 2.33 20.60
N THR A 231 -0.55 1.56 20.45
CA THR A 231 -1.75 2.05 19.78
C THR A 231 -3.01 1.34 20.25
N THR A 232 -4.14 2.05 20.18
CA THR A 232 -5.47 1.46 20.38
C THR A 232 -6.14 1.03 19.07
N LEU A 233 -5.51 1.29 17.93
CA LEU A 233 -6.04 0.88 16.64
C LEU A 233 -6.08 -0.65 16.54
N ALA A 234 -7.13 -1.16 15.94
CA ALA A 234 -7.27 -2.58 15.64
C ALA A 234 -6.95 -2.83 14.17
N ASN A 235 -6.18 -3.89 13.89
CA ASN A 235 -5.81 -4.27 12.52
C ASN A 235 -5.53 -5.77 12.43
N ALA A 236 -5.64 -6.29 11.21
CA ALA A 236 -5.10 -7.58 10.79
C ALA A 236 -4.50 -7.42 9.39
N TYR A 237 -3.68 -8.36 8.98
CA TYR A 237 -3.17 -8.36 7.61
C TYR A 237 -2.72 -9.75 7.16
N ALA A 238 -2.99 -10.05 5.90
CA ALA A 238 -2.45 -11.18 5.17
C ALA A 238 -1.20 -10.73 4.39
N PHE A 239 -0.11 -11.48 4.46
CA PHE A 239 1.11 -11.15 3.73
C PHE A 239 1.94 -12.39 3.37
N GLY A 240 2.95 -12.19 2.52
CA GLY A 240 3.80 -13.26 2.03
C GLY A 240 3.20 -14.02 0.84
N ILE A 241 4.05 -14.79 0.17
CA ILE A 241 3.71 -15.64 -0.99
C ILE A 241 4.30 -17.03 -0.80
N GLY A 242 3.67 -18.04 -1.39
CA GLY A 242 4.14 -19.42 -1.29
C GLY A 242 4.35 -19.86 0.17
N PRO A 243 5.55 -20.31 0.56
CA PRO A 243 5.85 -20.81 1.91
C PRO A 243 5.91 -19.70 2.96
N SER A 244 6.02 -18.44 2.57
CA SER A 244 6.07 -17.31 3.51
C SER A 244 4.71 -16.77 3.91
N ARG A 245 3.60 -17.28 3.34
CA ARG A 245 2.23 -16.81 3.63
C ARG A 245 1.93 -16.85 5.13
N ARG A 246 1.33 -15.77 5.65
CA ARG A 246 0.87 -15.65 7.04
C ARG A 246 -0.36 -14.76 7.12
N VAL A 247 -1.16 -14.99 8.15
CA VAL A 247 -2.17 -14.05 8.65
C VAL A 247 -1.72 -13.57 10.02
N VAL A 248 -1.76 -12.25 10.25
CA VAL A 248 -1.39 -11.62 11.51
C VAL A 248 -2.56 -10.80 12.03
N LEU A 249 -2.93 -11.04 13.28
CA LEU A 249 -3.84 -10.20 14.04
C LEU A 249 -3.04 -9.28 14.96
N TRP A 250 -3.47 -8.05 15.11
CA TRP A 250 -3.02 -7.24 16.24
C TRP A 250 -3.74 -7.69 17.52
N ASP A 251 -3.02 -7.68 18.66
CA ASP A 251 -3.58 -8.04 19.97
C ASP A 251 -4.77 -7.16 20.36
N THR A 252 -4.84 -5.95 19.84
CA THR A 252 -5.95 -5.00 19.98
C THR A 252 -7.28 -5.46 19.35
N LEU A 253 -7.28 -6.47 18.49
CA LEU A 253 -8.49 -7.17 18.03
C LEU A 253 -9.01 -8.19 19.04
N LEU A 254 -8.18 -8.59 19.99
CA LEU A 254 -8.45 -9.66 20.95
C LEU A 254 -8.62 -9.13 22.39
N ASP A 255 -8.64 -7.83 22.58
CA ASP A 255 -8.71 -7.16 23.88
C ASP A 255 -10.13 -7.05 24.49
N GLY A 256 -11.12 -7.60 23.81
CA GLY A 256 -12.53 -7.64 24.26
C GLY A 256 -13.41 -6.53 23.68
N ARG A 257 -12.88 -5.56 22.95
CA ARG A 257 -13.70 -4.55 22.24
C ARG A 257 -14.48 -5.15 21.07
N PHE A 258 -13.93 -6.17 20.44
CA PHE A 258 -14.57 -6.88 19.35
C PHE A 258 -15.18 -8.20 19.83
N THR A 259 -16.43 -8.43 19.45
CA THR A 259 -17.08 -9.72 19.76
C THR A 259 -16.39 -10.87 19.04
N PRO A 260 -16.49 -12.11 19.56
CA PRO A 260 -15.93 -13.28 18.90
C PRO A 260 -16.38 -13.47 17.43
N ARG A 261 -17.64 -13.11 17.10
CA ARG A 261 -18.17 -13.18 15.74
C ARG A 261 -17.59 -12.12 14.81
N GLN A 262 -17.27 -10.93 15.33
CA GLN A 262 -16.57 -9.89 14.57
C GLN A 262 -15.13 -10.28 14.28
N VAL A 263 -14.42 -10.89 15.23
CA VAL A 263 -13.09 -11.45 14.99
C VAL A 263 -13.14 -12.55 13.91
N ASP A 264 -14.20 -13.39 13.90
CA ASP A 264 -14.40 -14.40 12.87
C ASP A 264 -14.51 -13.80 11.46
N VAL A 265 -15.20 -12.66 11.31
CA VAL A 265 -15.26 -11.91 10.04
C VAL A 265 -13.89 -11.44 9.61
N VAL A 266 -13.07 -10.90 10.53
CA VAL A 266 -11.70 -10.48 10.24
C VAL A 266 -10.86 -11.67 9.76
N LEU A 267 -10.90 -12.81 10.47
CA LEU A 267 -10.16 -14.01 10.08
C LEU A 267 -10.52 -14.50 8.68
N ALA A 268 -11.82 -14.51 8.37
CA ALA A 268 -12.32 -14.91 7.06
C ALA A 268 -11.94 -13.93 5.95
N HIS A 269 -11.88 -12.62 6.25
CA HIS A 269 -11.42 -11.56 5.35
C HIS A 269 -9.93 -11.74 5.01
N GLU A 270 -9.07 -11.93 6.02
CA GLU A 270 -7.63 -12.13 5.81
C GLU A 270 -7.33 -13.41 5.00
N LEU A 271 -8.08 -14.48 5.25
CA LEU A 271 -8.01 -15.69 4.42
C LEU A 271 -8.51 -15.42 3.00
N GLY A 272 -9.46 -14.51 2.82
CA GLY A 272 -9.96 -14.04 1.52
C GLY A 272 -8.84 -13.49 0.64
N HIS A 273 -7.89 -12.75 1.22
CA HIS A 273 -6.71 -12.26 0.48
C HIS A 273 -5.85 -13.41 -0.06
N HIS A 274 -5.67 -14.49 0.71
CA HIS A 274 -4.91 -15.65 0.26
C HIS A 274 -5.69 -16.52 -0.73
N SER A 275 -7.01 -16.72 -0.53
CA SER A 275 -7.84 -17.54 -1.41
C SER A 275 -8.09 -16.89 -2.77
N SER A 276 -8.00 -15.56 -2.86
CA SER A 276 -8.17 -14.78 -4.10
C SER A 276 -6.84 -14.36 -4.74
N ASP A 277 -5.70 -14.83 -4.22
CA ASP A 277 -4.35 -14.50 -4.70
C ASP A 277 -4.07 -12.99 -4.77
N HIS A 278 -4.59 -12.20 -3.80
CA HIS A 278 -4.45 -10.73 -3.82
C HIS A 278 -3.00 -10.27 -3.76
N ILE A 279 -2.12 -10.97 -3.01
CA ILE A 279 -0.71 -10.60 -2.91
C ILE A 279 0.03 -10.84 -4.24
N PRO A 280 -0.07 -12.01 -4.92
CA PRO A 280 0.41 -12.18 -6.28
C PRO A 280 -0.18 -11.18 -7.29
N LYS A 281 -1.50 -10.92 -7.23
CA LYS A 281 -2.16 -9.91 -8.07
C LYS A 281 -1.57 -8.50 -7.85
N ALA A 282 -1.28 -8.14 -6.59
CA ALA A 282 -0.65 -6.84 -6.27
C ALA A 282 0.74 -6.71 -6.87
N ILE A 283 1.56 -7.78 -6.86
CA ILE A 283 2.87 -7.82 -7.55
C ILE A 283 2.69 -7.65 -9.06
N GLY A 284 1.68 -8.32 -9.65
CA GLY A 284 1.33 -8.15 -11.05
C GLY A 284 0.95 -6.70 -11.39
N TRP A 285 0.09 -6.08 -10.60
CA TRP A 285 -0.27 -4.67 -10.75
C TRP A 285 0.93 -3.73 -10.58
N PHE A 286 1.78 -3.98 -9.58
CA PHE A 286 3.02 -3.22 -9.43
C PHE A 286 3.86 -3.28 -10.71
N THR A 287 4.01 -4.46 -11.32
CA THR A 287 4.75 -4.65 -12.57
C THR A 287 4.12 -3.86 -13.71
N LEU A 288 2.78 -3.87 -13.83
CA LEU A 288 2.06 -3.10 -14.84
C LEU A 288 2.24 -1.59 -14.67
N PHE A 289 2.34 -1.07 -13.45
CA PHE A 289 2.64 0.35 -13.19
C PHE A 289 4.13 0.67 -13.36
N ALA A 290 5.01 -0.24 -12.96
CA ALA A 290 6.47 -0.04 -13.07
C ALA A 290 6.93 0.09 -14.53
N LEU A 291 6.31 -0.63 -15.46
CA LEU A 291 6.68 -0.61 -16.86
C LEU A 291 6.53 0.78 -17.51
N PRO A 292 5.36 1.42 -17.57
CA PRO A 292 5.21 2.77 -18.07
C PRO A 292 5.95 3.79 -17.20
N GLY A 293 6.02 3.59 -15.88
CA GLY A 293 6.77 4.45 -14.96
C GLY A 293 8.25 4.51 -15.30
N ALA A 294 8.91 3.36 -15.53
CA ALA A 294 10.30 3.29 -15.93
C ALA A 294 10.54 3.90 -17.32
N PHE A 295 9.59 3.72 -18.25
CA PHE A 295 9.64 4.38 -19.55
C PHE A 295 9.57 5.91 -19.43
N LEU A 296 8.63 6.45 -18.66
CA LEU A 296 8.50 7.89 -18.42
C LEU A 296 9.75 8.44 -17.70
N LEU A 297 10.29 7.71 -16.73
CA LEU A 297 11.53 8.07 -16.06
C LEU A 297 12.72 8.13 -17.04
N MET A 298 12.82 7.17 -17.97
CA MET A 298 13.81 7.17 -19.03
C MET A 298 13.67 8.41 -19.91
N LEU A 299 12.45 8.78 -20.31
CA LEU A 299 12.18 9.97 -21.10
C LEU A 299 12.57 11.26 -20.36
N ALA A 300 12.15 11.39 -19.11
CA ALA A 300 12.40 12.58 -18.29
C ALA A 300 13.89 12.82 -18.02
N THR A 301 14.68 11.76 -17.89
CA THR A 301 16.11 11.86 -17.56
C THR A 301 17.03 12.06 -18.79
N ARG A 302 16.51 11.90 -20.01
CA ARG A 302 17.31 12.03 -21.27
C ARG A 302 18.10 13.33 -21.36
N GLY A 303 17.48 14.46 -21.00
CA GLY A 303 18.12 15.79 -21.03
C GLY A 303 19.28 15.96 -20.04
N ARG A 304 19.51 14.97 -19.16
CA ARG A 304 20.63 14.94 -18.20
C ARG A 304 21.60 13.77 -18.43
N GLY A 305 21.64 13.24 -19.61
CA GLY A 305 22.48 12.09 -19.97
C GLY A 305 21.83 10.72 -19.68
N GLY A 306 20.57 10.69 -19.20
CA GLY A 306 19.85 9.46 -18.86
C GLY A 306 20.20 8.91 -17.48
N MET A 307 19.52 7.81 -17.10
CA MET A 307 19.69 7.18 -15.78
C MET A 307 21.08 6.61 -15.49
N GLY A 308 21.96 6.50 -16.50
CA GLY A 308 23.35 6.10 -16.32
C GLY A 308 24.24 7.21 -15.75
N GLU A 309 23.78 8.46 -15.78
CA GLU A 309 24.53 9.62 -15.34
C GLU A 309 24.06 10.12 -13.96
N PRO A 310 25.00 10.36 -13.01
CA PRO A 310 24.64 10.78 -11.65
C PRO A 310 23.85 12.10 -11.60
N ALA A 311 24.10 13.01 -12.53
CA ALA A 311 23.38 14.30 -12.62
C ALA A 311 21.86 14.13 -12.90
N ALA A 312 21.44 12.96 -13.36
CA ALA A 312 20.03 12.64 -13.57
C ALA A 312 19.31 12.23 -12.28
N ILE A 313 20.01 11.73 -11.26
CA ILE A 313 19.40 11.11 -10.08
C ILE A 313 18.52 12.08 -9.27
N PRO A 314 18.92 13.36 -9.01
CA PRO A 314 18.03 14.30 -8.33
C PRO A 314 16.71 14.55 -9.08
N LEU A 315 16.75 14.58 -10.40
CA LEU A 315 15.54 14.68 -11.24
C LEU A 315 14.74 13.37 -11.20
N ALA A 316 15.40 12.23 -11.22
CA ALA A 316 14.75 10.92 -11.17
C ALA A 316 13.90 10.78 -9.89
N LEU A 317 14.40 11.22 -8.74
CA LEU A 317 13.66 11.20 -7.48
C LEU A 317 12.40 12.06 -7.54
N LEU A 318 12.47 13.26 -8.11
CA LEU A 318 11.30 14.11 -8.32
C LEU A 318 10.28 13.43 -9.24
N VAL A 319 10.75 12.89 -10.37
CA VAL A 319 9.87 12.22 -11.34
C VAL A 319 9.19 11.00 -10.72
N VAL A 320 9.93 10.19 -9.96
CA VAL A 320 9.35 9.04 -9.24
C VAL A 320 8.29 9.50 -8.24
N ALA A 321 8.53 10.58 -7.47
CA ALA A 321 7.54 11.11 -6.53
C ALA A 321 6.27 11.60 -7.24
N VAL A 322 6.41 12.31 -8.36
CA VAL A 322 5.26 12.77 -9.18
C VAL A 322 4.51 11.59 -9.79
N LEU A 323 5.22 10.61 -10.36
CA LEU A 323 4.60 9.42 -10.94
C LEU A 323 3.86 8.58 -9.89
N GLN A 324 4.43 8.45 -8.68
CA GLN A 324 3.79 7.75 -7.58
C GLN A 324 2.49 8.46 -7.17
N LEU A 325 2.51 9.79 -7.01
CA LEU A 325 1.33 10.56 -6.69
C LEU A 325 0.25 10.44 -7.78
N ALA A 326 0.66 10.51 -9.06
CA ALA A 326 -0.25 10.36 -10.19
C ALA A 326 -0.83 8.93 -10.31
N ALA A 327 -0.08 7.88 -9.92
CA ALA A 327 -0.54 6.50 -9.95
C ALA A 327 -1.43 6.12 -8.76
N THR A 328 -1.36 6.88 -7.65
CA THR A 328 -2.10 6.58 -6.40
C THR A 328 -3.60 6.34 -6.61
N PRO A 329 -4.35 7.15 -7.40
CA PRO A 329 -5.77 6.91 -7.62
C PRO A 329 -6.08 5.55 -8.25
N ALA A 330 -5.27 5.12 -9.22
CA ALA A 330 -5.43 3.84 -9.88
C ALA A 330 -5.03 2.67 -8.97
N GLN A 331 -3.95 2.82 -8.21
CA GLN A 331 -3.52 1.83 -7.20
C GLN A 331 -4.58 1.65 -6.11
N ASN A 332 -5.16 2.74 -5.60
CA ASN A 332 -6.23 2.68 -4.61
C ASN A 332 -7.52 2.07 -5.17
N LEU A 333 -7.84 2.29 -6.45
CA LEU A 333 -8.96 1.62 -7.10
C LEU A 333 -8.76 0.10 -7.13
N VAL A 334 -7.55 -0.36 -7.50
CA VAL A 334 -7.19 -1.78 -7.49
C VAL A 334 -7.28 -2.36 -6.08
N SER A 335 -6.73 -1.65 -5.09
CA SER A 335 -6.79 -2.06 -3.68
C SER A 335 -8.23 -2.22 -3.21
N ARG A 336 -9.10 -1.22 -3.42
CA ARG A 336 -10.51 -1.29 -3.04
C ARG A 336 -11.26 -2.47 -3.67
N ARG A 337 -10.93 -2.85 -4.91
CA ARG A 337 -11.51 -4.05 -5.54
C ARG A 337 -11.10 -5.33 -4.84
N MET A 338 -9.83 -5.46 -4.46
CA MET A 338 -9.32 -6.61 -3.71
C MET A 338 -9.95 -6.68 -2.32
N GLU A 339 -10.08 -5.54 -1.64
CA GLU A 339 -10.72 -5.44 -0.34
C GLU A 339 -12.21 -5.79 -0.38
N ALA A 340 -12.92 -5.32 -1.40
CA ALA A 340 -14.32 -5.69 -1.62
C ALA A 340 -14.47 -7.21 -1.87
N GLU A 341 -13.53 -7.82 -2.58
CA GLU A 341 -13.50 -9.28 -2.78
C GLU A 341 -13.23 -10.03 -1.47
N ALA A 342 -12.32 -9.53 -0.63
CA ALA A 342 -12.04 -10.12 0.68
C ALA A 342 -13.25 -10.02 1.63
N ASP A 343 -13.96 -8.88 1.63
CA ASP A 343 -15.22 -8.72 2.36
C ASP A 343 -16.30 -9.68 1.88
N TRP A 344 -16.44 -9.83 0.56
CA TRP A 344 -17.39 -10.77 -0.03
C TRP A 344 -17.08 -12.21 0.36
N LYS A 345 -15.81 -12.61 0.31
CA LYS A 345 -15.34 -13.93 0.77
C LYS A 345 -15.60 -14.15 2.27
N ALA A 346 -15.42 -13.12 3.09
CA ALA A 346 -15.71 -13.18 4.52
C ALA A 346 -17.19 -13.44 4.77
N LEU A 347 -18.09 -12.73 4.07
CA LEU A 347 -19.53 -12.95 4.15
C LEU A 347 -19.94 -14.35 3.68
N GLN A 348 -19.35 -14.83 2.58
CA GLN A 348 -19.60 -16.20 2.07
C GLN A 348 -19.13 -17.29 3.05
N THR A 349 -18.07 -17.02 3.81
CA THR A 349 -17.46 -17.99 4.73
C THR A 349 -18.13 -18.00 6.09
N THR A 350 -18.44 -16.82 6.64
CA THR A 350 -19.03 -16.68 7.98
C THR A 350 -20.54 -16.79 8.00
N HIS A 351 -21.19 -16.47 6.89
CA HIS A 351 -22.65 -16.32 6.79
C HIS A 351 -23.25 -15.40 7.85
N ASP A 352 -22.48 -14.36 8.26
CA ASP A 352 -22.83 -13.50 9.37
C ASP A 352 -22.75 -11.99 9.00
N PRO A 353 -23.72 -11.48 8.22
CA PRO A 353 -23.77 -10.08 7.85
C PRO A 353 -23.95 -9.15 9.05
N THR A 354 -24.60 -9.64 10.12
CA THR A 354 -24.79 -8.87 11.35
C THR A 354 -23.47 -8.62 12.07
N ALA A 355 -22.63 -9.64 12.17
CA ALA A 355 -21.28 -9.49 12.74
C ALA A 355 -20.40 -8.58 11.89
N ALA A 356 -20.46 -8.69 10.54
CA ALA A 356 -19.73 -7.83 9.63
C ALA A 356 -20.15 -6.35 9.79
N ARG A 357 -21.47 -6.07 9.85
CA ARG A 357 -21.98 -4.73 10.11
C ARG A 357 -21.50 -4.17 11.46
N GLY A 358 -21.55 -5.01 12.51
CA GLY A 358 -21.05 -4.65 13.84
C GLY A 358 -19.55 -4.38 13.85
N LEU A 359 -18.76 -5.17 13.13
CA LEU A 359 -17.31 -4.97 12.95
C LEU A 359 -17.00 -3.60 12.35
N PHE A 360 -17.65 -3.22 11.25
CA PHE A 360 -17.37 -1.94 10.59
C PHE A 360 -17.77 -0.74 11.44
N ARG A 361 -18.81 -0.85 12.27
CA ARG A 361 -19.14 0.16 13.26
C ARG A 361 -18.06 0.30 14.33
N GLU A 362 -17.59 -0.82 14.86
CA GLU A 362 -16.54 -0.84 15.89
C GLU A 362 -15.20 -0.32 15.34
N LEU A 363 -14.85 -0.66 14.09
CA LEU A 363 -13.69 -0.10 13.41
C LEU A 363 -13.79 1.41 13.23
N ALA A 364 -14.98 1.95 12.91
CA ALA A 364 -15.20 3.40 12.85
C ALA A 364 -14.96 4.06 14.22
N ALA A 365 -15.48 3.46 15.29
CA ALA A 365 -15.37 4.00 16.65
C ALA A 365 -13.93 3.95 17.17
N THR A 366 -13.23 2.83 16.97
CA THR A 366 -11.89 2.59 17.51
C THR A 366 -10.78 3.30 16.73
N SER A 367 -10.99 3.60 15.44
CA SER A 367 -9.99 4.26 14.59
C SER A 367 -10.32 5.71 14.23
N LEU A 368 -11.47 6.24 14.66
CA LEU A 368 -12.04 7.50 14.14
C LEU A 368 -12.02 7.52 12.60
N GLY A 369 -12.37 6.35 12.01
CA GLY A 369 -12.51 6.21 10.58
C GLY A 369 -13.79 6.90 10.12
N ASP A 370 -13.68 7.88 9.21
CA ASP A 370 -14.84 8.52 8.59
C ASP A 370 -15.61 7.48 7.77
N PRO A 371 -16.88 7.18 8.12
CA PRO A 371 -17.63 6.14 7.42
C PRO A 371 -18.00 6.50 5.98
N ASN A 372 -18.11 7.79 5.69
CA ASN A 372 -18.47 8.28 4.36
C ASN A 372 -17.66 9.54 4.01
N PRO A 373 -16.35 9.38 3.78
CA PRO A 373 -15.47 10.50 3.55
C PRO A 373 -15.81 11.21 2.22
N PRO A 374 -15.44 12.50 2.05
CA PRO A 374 -15.64 13.24 0.81
C PRO A 374 -15.10 12.47 -0.40
N TRP A 375 -15.84 12.47 -1.52
CA TRP A 375 -15.56 11.67 -2.73
C TRP A 375 -14.11 11.80 -3.25
N TRP A 376 -13.52 12.99 -3.13
CA TRP A 376 -12.16 13.28 -3.61
C TRP A 376 -11.06 12.61 -2.74
N THR A 377 -11.38 12.19 -1.52
CA THR A 377 -10.41 11.53 -0.63
C THR A 377 -10.19 10.07 -0.99
N GLN A 378 -11.21 9.38 -1.48
CA GLN A 378 -11.13 7.97 -1.84
C GLN A 378 -10.05 7.66 -2.90
N PRO A 379 -9.89 8.44 -3.99
CA PRO A 379 -8.79 8.23 -4.92
C PRO A 379 -7.40 8.36 -4.29
N LEU A 380 -7.21 9.24 -3.31
CA LEU A 380 -5.89 9.55 -2.73
C LEU A 380 -5.56 8.74 -1.48
N PHE A 381 -6.56 8.42 -0.65
CA PHE A 381 -6.35 7.82 0.68
C PHE A 381 -7.08 6.49 0.89
N GLY A 382 -8.10 6.21 0.07
CA GLY A 382 -8.96 5.04 0.25
C GLY A 382 -8.36 3.77 -0.34
N THR A 383 -7.60 3.02 0.44
CA THR A 383 -7.16 1.66 0.08
C THR A 383 -8.27 0.63 0.23
N HIS A 384 -9.26 0.89 1.10
CA HIS A 384 -10.44 0.07 1.32
C HIS A 384 -11.70 0.79 0.82
N PRO A 385 -12.81 0.08 0.52
CA PRO A 385 -14.12 0.69 0.39
C PRO A 385 -14.48 1.48 1.65
N THR A 386 -15.37 2.46 1.53
CA THR A 386 -15.82 3.20 2.73
C THR A 386 -16.48 2.26 3.73
N LEU A 387 -16.44 2.59 5.02
CA LEU A 387 -17.11 1.75 6.01
C LEU A 387 -18.63 1.67 5.76
N ALA A 388 -19.22 2.72 5.17
CA ALA A 388 -20.61 2.70 4.71
C ALA A 388 -20.83 1.71 3.55
N ASP A 389 -19.93 1.66 2.56
CA ASP A 389 -19.98 0.68 1.46
C ASP A 389 -19.82 -0.76 1.96
N ARG A 390 -18.94 -0.97 2.94
CA ARG A 390 -18.75 -2.29 3.56
C ARG A 390 -19.99 -2.76 4.33
N VAL A 391 -20.67 -1.86 5.04
CA VAL A 391 -21.98 -2.13 5.66
C VAL A 391 -23.02 -2.42 4.58
N ALA A 392 -23.09 -1.60 3.51
CA ALA A 392 -24.00 -1.81 2.40
C ALA A 392 -23.79 -3.18 1.73
N MET A 393 -22.55 -3.64 1.61
CA MET A 393 -22.24 -4.97 1.08
C MET A 393 -22.77 -6.10 1.98
N ALA A 394 -22.64 -5.96 3.30
CA ALA A 394 -23.21 -6.92 4.25
C ALA A 394 -24.74 -6.98 4.16
N ASP A 395 -25.39 -5.82 4.02
CA ASP A 395 -26.86 -5.71 3.85
C ASP A 395 -27.31 -6.31 2.50
N ALA A 396 -26.59 -6.03 1.41
CA ALA A 396 -26.87 -6.59 0.08
C ALA A 396 -26.69 -8.13 0.06
N TRP A 397 -25.68 -8.65 0.77
CA TRP A 397 -25.45 -10.08 0.90
C TRP A 397 -26.59 -10.75 1.67
N ALA A 398 -27.08 -10.14 2.75
CA ALA A 398 -28.22 -10.65 3.53
C ALA A 398 -29.49 -10.72 2.68
N ALA A 399 -29.79 -9.65 1.92
CA ALA A 399 -30.98 -9.58 1.06
C ALA A 399 -30.99 -10.60 -0.09
N ARG A 400 -29.84 -11.07 -0.55
CA ARG A 400 -29.73 -12.12 -1.59
C ARG A 400 -30.05 -13.52 -1.06
N ARG A 401 -30.10 -13.72 0.25
CA ARG A 401 -30.31 -15.01 0.91
C ARG A 401 -31.65 -15.13 1.65
N SER A 402 -32.32 -14.00 1.81
CA SER A 402 -33.73 -13.95 2.30
C SER A 402 -34.71 -14.25 1.16
#